data_a73a211f96e05cf0193a50c9a024c7de
#
_entry.id   a73a211f96e05cf0193a50c9a024c7de
#
_cell.length_a   1.000
_cell.length_b   1.000
_cell.length_c   1.000
_cell.angle_alpha   90.00
_cell.angle_beta   90.00
_cell.angle_gamma   90.00
#
_symmetry.space_group_name_H-M   'P 1'
#
loop_
_entity.id
_entity.type
_entity.pdbx_description
1 polymer ?
#
loop_
_entity_poly.entity_id
_entity_poly.type
_entity_poly.pdbx_seq_one_letter_code
_entity_poly.pdbx_strand_id
1 'polypeptide(L)'
;MFNFKKKISGMTSQWKYPLTFSTQYGYRGSASFMVSAFQHDLSENLFGQPLVLESVGYAVKSHYAKNDRNQKPLVLSFHGMQGSGKNYVSDFIVKHTFRRNLETGRKSQFVHFFNGRLQFPLERHIHTYKDALYNCPYSIFIFDEVDKIPRGVLDTLKPYLDYRFEVQGVEAKKAIFIFLSNTGSRAIMEKYLEYWNEGIDRNSLSLNDFDDVIRSGAFNEDGKSNWGLQFSDNIESNLIDHYIPFLPLEKSHVRLCILKELTYHYGFHPDNKEEIVNEVFKTVTFGPKPEKIFSTSGCKRISQQVATLVTKSKWRSKSEL
;
A
#
# COMPACT_ATOMS: atom_id res chain seq x y z
N MET A 1 -4.83 -27.89 -6.30
CA MET A 1 -4.87 -28.04 -4.83
C MET A 1 -3.55 -28.66 -4.40
N PHE A 2 -2.53 -27.87 -4.15
CA PHE A 2 -1.24 -28.37 -3.67
C PHE A 2 -0.97 -27.87 -2.25
N ASN A 3 -0.60 -28.80 -1.39
CA ASN A 3 -0.47 -28.71 0.05
C ASN A 3 0.58 -27.70 0.51
N PHE A 4 0.16 -26.49 0.89
CA PHE A 4 0.97 -25.48 1.57
C PHE A 4 1.13 -25.75 3.10
N LYS A 5 0.55 -26.85 3.60
CA LYS A 5 0.54 -27.18 5.04
C LYS A 5 1.87 -27.72 5.61
N LYS A 6 2.87 -28.03 4.80
CA LYS A 6 4.06 -28.77 5.27
C LYS A 6 5.31 -27.95 5.60
N LYS A 7 5.30 -26.60 5.42
CA LYS A 7 6.49 -25.77 5.68
C LYS A 7 6.37 -24.79 6.84
N ILE A 8 5.25 -24.79 7.58
CA ILE A 8 5.02 -23.87 8.72
C ILE A 8 5.18 -24.57 10.10
N SER A 9 5.42 -25.88 10.13
CA SER A 9 5.46 -26.62 11.41
C SER A 9 6.74 -26.42 12.24
N GLY A 10 7.74 -25.70 11.74
CA GLY A 10 9.02 -25.49 12.44
C GLY A 10 9.22 -24.15 13.14
N MET A 11 8.28 -23.19 13.05
CA MET A 11 8.46 -21.82 13.56
C MET A 11 7.56 -21.46 14.77
N THR A 12 7.09 -22.43 15.53
CA THR A 12 6.05 -22.20 16.56
C THR A 12 6.54 -21.79 17.96
N SER A 13 7.82 -21.51 18.18
CA SER A 13 8.34 -21.37 19.56
C SER A 13 8.75 -19.97 20.05
N GLN A 14 8.45 -18.88 19.32
CA GLN A 14 8.83 -17.52 19.79
C GLN A 14 7.69 -16.49 19.87
N TRP A 15 6.47 -16.92 20.16
CA TRP A 15 5.33 -16.03 20.30
C TRP A 15 5.10 -15.59 21.74
N LYS A 16 5.70 -14.49 22.17
CA LYS A 16 5.56 -14.07 23.56
C LYS A 16 4.31 -13.24 23.86
N TYR A 17 3.65 -12.58 22.94
CA TYR A 17 2.41 -11.81 23.22
C TYR A 17 1.48 -11.71 22.00
N PRO A 18 0.47 -12.58 21.84
CA PRO A 18 -0.64 -12.27 20.95
C PRO A 18 -1.54 -11.24 21.65
N LEU A 19 -1.84 -10.13 20.98
CA LEU A 19 -2.92 -9.25 21.39
C LEU A 19 -4.24 -10.01 21.18
N THR A 20 -4.88 -10.43 22.26
CA THR A 20 -6.20 -11.05 22.22
C THR A 20 -7.23 -10.04 22.71
N PHE A 21 -8.25 -9.77 21.90
CA PHE A 21 -9.42 -9.02 22.32
C PHE A 21 -10.67 -9.85 22.10
N SER A 22 -11.60 -9.78 23.05
CA SER A 22 -12.91 -10.36 22.93
C SER A 22 -13.89 -9.25 22.55
N THR A 23 -14.64 -9.41 21.48
CA THR A 23 -15.77 -8.55 21.17
C THR A 23 -17.01 -9.08 21.90
N GLN A 24 -17.98 -8.19 22.16
CA GLN A 24 -19.27 -8.50 22.77
C GLN A 24 -20.06 -9.60 22.04
N TYR A 25 -19.65 -9.96 20.83
CA TYR A 25 -20.24 -11.01 19.97
C TYR A 25 -19.43 -12.32 19.95
N GLY A 26 -18.57 -12.57 20.96
CA GLY A 26 -17.88 -13.87 21.09
C GLY A 26 -16.72 -14.10 20.10
N TYR A 27 -16.33 -13.13 19.30
CA TYR A 27 -15.17 -13.22 18.41
C TYR A 27 -13.89 -12.90 19.19
N ARG A 28 -13.09 -13.94 19.48
CA ARG A 28 -11.69 -13.75 19.90
C ARG A 28 -10.85 -13.49 18.66
N GLY A 29 -10.65 -12.23 18.31
CA GLY A 29 -9.69 -11.79 17.32
C GLY A 29 -8.33 -11.56 17.98
N SER A 30 -7.24 -11.85 17.30
CA SER A 30 -5.90 -11.40 17.70
C SER A 30 -5.32 -10.54 16.59
N ALA A 31 -4.94 -9.30 16.91
CA ALA A 31 -4.11 -8.47 16.06
C ALA A 31 -2.68 -8.56 16.56
N SER A 32 -1.75 -9.00 15.72
CA SER A 32 -0.33 -8.98 16.01
C SER A 32 0.40 -8.71 14.70
N PHE A 33 1.37 -7.83 14.72
CA PHE A 33 2.14 -7.51 13.52
C PHE A 33 3.56 -8.05 13.64
N MET A 34 3.95 -8.92 12.71
CA MET A 34 5.29 -9.48 12.66
C MET A 34 6.11 -8.74 11.62
N VAL A 35 6.93 -7.80 12.07
CA VAL A 35 7.76 -6.99 11.17
C VAL A 35 8.69 -7.84 10.33
N SER A 36 9.35 -8.85 10.90
CA SER A 36 10.27 -9.69 10.15
C SER A 36 9.59 -10.44 9.01
N ALA A 37 8.40 -11.01 9.27
CA ALA A 37 7.62 -11.69 8.24
C ALA A 37 7.07 -10.71 7.21
N PHE A 38 6.60 -9.54 7.64
CA PHE A 38 6.14 -8.48 6.75
C PHE A 38 7.28 -7.98 5.85
N GLN A 39 8.43 -7.64 6.43
CA GLN A 39 9.59 -7.15 5.66
C GLN A 39 10.11 -8.22 4.69
N HIS A 40 10.19 -9.47 5.12
CA HIS A 40 10.59 -10.57 4.25
C HIS A 40 9.63 -10.73 3.08
N ASP A 41 8.33 -10.89 3.35
CA ASP A 41 7.32 -11.04 2.31
C ASP A 41 7.30 -9.82 1.37
N LEU A 42 7.49 -8.62 1.91
CA LEU A 42 7.47 -7.40 1.12
C LEU A 42 8.72 -7.28 0.24
N SER A 43 9.91 -7.62 0.75
CA SER A 43 11.17 -7.59 -0.01
C SER A 43 11.17 -8.56 -1.18
N GLU A 44 10.51 -9.71 -1.02
CA GLU A 44 10.37 -10.72 -2.08
C GLU A 44 9.35 -10.32 -3.17
N ASN A 45 8.52 -9.34 -2.92
CA ASN A 45 7.35 -9.06 -3.76
C ASN A 45 7.21 -7.60 -4.19
N LEU A 46 7.84 -6.65 -3.49
CA LEU A 46 7.79 -5.22 -3.79
C LEU A 46 9.16 -4.75 -4.31
N PHE A 47 9.22 -4.36 -5.56
CA PHE A 47 10.48 -3.99 -6.22
C PHE A 47 10.66 -2.47 -6.27
N GLY A 48 11.91 -2.03 -6.04
CA GLY A 48 12.29 -0.64 -6.17
C GLY A 48 11.68 0.33 -5.15
N GLN A 49 11.33 -0.13 -3.95
CA GLN A 49 10.71 0.71 -2.91
C GLN A 49 11.44 0.61 -1.56
N PRO A 50 12.74 1.01 -1.47
CA PRO A 50 13.51 0.86 -0.25
C PRO A 50 12.92 1.65 0.91
N LEU A 51 12.43 2.86 0.68
CA LEU A 51 11.83 3.73 1.69
C LEU A 51 10.60 3.09 2.34
N VAL A 52 9.79 2.39 1.55
CA VAL A 52 8.62 1.67 2.04
C VAL A 52 9.02 0.47 2.89
N LEU A 53 10.01 -0.30 2.42
CA LEU A 53 10.51 -1.49 3.12
C LEU A 53 11.03 -1.13 4.51
N GLU A 54 11.74 0.00 4.63
CA GLU A 54 12.31 0.44 5.89
C GLU A 54 11.25 1.03 6.82
N SER A 55 10.41 1.95 6.33
CA SER A 55 9.58 2.80 7.20
C SER A 55 8.28 2.15 7.63
N VAL A 56 7.52 1.54 6.70
CA VAL A 56 6.14 1.11 6.96
C VAL A 56 6.09 -0.02 8.00
N GLY A 57 6.98 -1.00 7.89
CA GLY A 57 7.02 -2.11 8.83
C GLY A 57 7.27 -1.67 10.26
N TYR A 58 8.21 -0.74 10.46
CA TYR A 58 8.52 -0.21 11.78
C TYR A 58 7.43 0.70 12.34
N ALA A 59 6.77 1.51 11.51
CA ALA A 59 5.64 2.35 11.93
C ALA A 59 4.51 1.49 12.49
N VAL A 60 4.09 0.46 11.75
CA VAL A 60 3.02 -0.45 12.18
C VAL A 60 3.42 -1.26 13.42
N LYS A 61 4.67 -1.75 13.48
CA LYS A 61 5.18 -2.45 14.67
C LYS A 61 5.14 -1.55 15.90
N SER A 62 5.67 -0.32 15.78
CA SER A 62 5.70 0.63 16.89
C SER A 62 4.30 0.95 17.39
N HIS A 63 3.34 1.09 16.48
CA HIS A 63 1.94 1.33 16.83
C HIS A 63 1.36 0.18 17.67
N TYR A 64 1.52 -1.06 17.23
CA TYR A 64 1.01 -2.21 17.99
C TYR A 64 1.82 -2.52 19.27
N ALA A 65 3.10 -2.18 19.32
CA ALA A 65 3.93 -2.38 20.51
C ALA A 65 3.56 -1.44 21.67
N LYS A 66 3.11 -0.21 21.35
CA LYS A 66 2.67 0.77 22.37
C LYS A 66 1.31 0.40 22.98
N ASN A 67 0.47 -0.33 22.25
CA ASN A 67 -0.86 -0.79 22.67
C ASN A 67 -1.69 0.32 23.35
N ASP A 68 -1.90 0.21 24.67
CA ASP A 68 -2.73 1.17 25.42
C ASP A 68 -2.07 2.53 25.67
N ARG A 69 -0.78 2.68 25.35
CA ARG A 69 -0.03 3.95 25.44
C ARG A 69 -0.17 4.84 24.21
N ASN A 70 -0.81 4.35 23.15
CA ASN A 70 -1.11 5.19 22.00
C ASN A 70 -2.06 6.30 22.40
N GLN A 71 -1.77 7.51 21.92
CA GLN A 71 -2.59 8.69 22.17
C GLN A 71 -3.50 9.02 20.99
N LYS A 72 -3.13 8.54 19.80
CA LYS A 72 -3.90 8.67 18.55
C LYS A 72 -3.70 7.44 17.66
N PRO A 73 -4.52 7.23 16.62
CA PRO A 73 -4.30 6.19 15.61
C PRO A 73 -2.99 6.41 14.83
N LEU A 74 -2.54 5.36 14.14
CA LEU A 74 -1.47 5.49 13.16
C LEU A 74 -2.06 5.96 11.83
N VAL A 75 -1.52 7.05 11.28
CA VAL A 75 -1.97 7.63 10.03
C VAL A 75 -0.82 7.62 9.01
N LEU A 76 -0.98 6.83 7.94
CA LEU A 76 -0.01 6.69 6.85
C LEU A 76 -0.57 7.31 5.56
N SER A 77 0.22 8.09 4.86
CA SER A 77 -0.13 8.64 3.56
C SER A 77 0.87 8.20 2.49
N PHE A 78 0.41 7.41 1.52
CA PHE A 78 1.21 6.83 0.44
C PHE A 78 1.06 7.66 -0.82
N HIS A 79 2.16 8.19 -1.33
CA HIS A 79 2.20 9.08 -2.49
C HIS A 79 3.07 8.50 -3.61
N GLY A 80 2.63 8.61 -4.86
CA GLY A 80 3.41 8.16 -6.00
C GLY A 80 2.57 7.77 -7.20
N MET A 81 3.24 7.42 -8.30
CA MET A 81 2.59 7.06 -9.56
C MET A 81 1.71 5.82 -9.45
N GLN A 82 0.79 5.68 -10.40
CA GLN A 82 -0.01 4.45 -10.52
C GLN A 82 0.90 3.25 -10.77
N GLY A 83 0.57 2.12 -10.14
CA GLY A 83 1.33 0.88 -10.30
C GLY A 83 2.67 0.83 -9.58
N SER A 84 3.00 1.81 -8.72
CA SER A 84 4.22 1.82 -7.90
C SER A 84 4.16 0.89 -6.69
N GLY A 85 2.98 0.35 -6.34
CA GLY A 85 2.80 -0.63 -5.26
C GLY A 85 2.01 -0.15 -4.05
N LYS A 86 1.42 1.05 -4.05
CA LYS A 86 0.68 1.59 -2.90
C LYS A 86 -0.40 0.64 -2.36
N ASN A 87 -1.32 0.21 -3.23
CA ASN A 87 -2.38 -0.73 -2.86
C ASN A 87 -1.83 -2.08 -2.40
N TYR A 88 -0.75 -2.52 -3.05
CA TYR A 88 -0.09 -3.77 -2.74
C TYR A 88 0.45 -3.78 -1.30
N VAL A 89 1.12 -2.70 -0.88
CA VAL A 89 1.63 -2.54 0.50
C VAL A 89 0.49 -2.48 1.52
N SER A 90 -0.61 -1.78 1.22
CA SER A 90 -1.77 -1.75 2.12
C SER A 90 -2.38 -3.15 2.32
N ASP A 91 -2.44 -3.98 1.28
CA ASP A 91 -2.88 -5.37 1.37
C ASP A 91 -1.93 -6.23 2.22
N PHE A 92 -0.62 -5.99 2.12
CA PHE A 92 0.37 -6.66 2.98
C PHE A 92 0.24 -6.28 4.44
N ILE A 93 -0.03 -5.00 4.76
CA ILE A 93 -0.30 -4.56 6.14
C ILE A 93 -1.50 -5.33 6.70
N VAL A 94 -2.60 -5.39 5.94
CA VAL A 94 -3.81 -6.14 6.34
C VAL A 94 -3.50 -7.62 6.55
N LYS A 95 -2.81 -8.25 5.60
CA LYS A 95 -2.44 -9.67 5.64
C LYS A 95 -1.63 -10.01 6.89
N HIS A 96 -0.69 -9.15 7.27
CA HIS A 96 0.20 -9.40 8.41
C HIS A 96 -0.38 -8.95 9.76
N THR A 97 -1.47 -8.17 9.75
CA THR A 97 -2.18 -7.74 10.96
C THR A 97 -3.20 -8.78 11.42
N PHE A 98 -3.99 -9.32 10.50
CA PHE A 98 -5.12 -10.20 10.84
C PHE A 98 -4.83 -11.64 10.45
N ARG A 99 -4.54 -12.51 11.44
CA ARG A 99 -4.17 -13.92 11.24
C ARG A 99 -5.19 -14.76 10.46
N ARG A 100 -6.48 -14.51 10.60
CA ARG A 100 -7.55 -15.29 9.96
C ARG A 100 -7.83 -14.86 8.52
N ASN A 101 -7.28 -13.75 8.08
CA ASN A 101 -7.63 -13.13 6.79
C ASN A 101 -6.55 -13.30 5.72
N LEU A 102 -5.61 -14.24 5.89
CA LEU A 102 -4.63 -14.58 4.86
C LEU A 102 -5.25 -14.97 3.52
N GLU A 103 -6.50 -15.48 3.53
CA GLU A 103 -7.23 -15.90 2.33
C GLU A 103 -8.25 -14.85 1.85
N THR A 104 -8.71 -13.94 2.71
CA THR A 104 -9.80 -13.01 2.41
C THR A 104 -9.36 -11.57 2.16
N GLY A 105 -8.15 -11.19 2.56
CA GLY A 105 -7.60 -9.85 2.31
C GLY A 105 -8.55 -8.72 2.73
N ARG A 106 -8.88 -7.82 1.80
CA ARG A 106 -9.79 -6.68 2.01
C ARG A 106 -11.24 -7.05 2.37
N LYS A 107 -11.61 -8.32 2.31
CA LYS A 107 -12.96 -8.79 2.69
C LYS A 107 -13.14 -9.00 4.19
N SER A 108 -12.12 -8.70 5.00
CA SER A 108 -12.25 -8.73 6.46
C SER A 108 -13.25 -7.67 6.94
N GLN A 109 -14.10 -8.06 7.88
CA GLN A 109 -15.00 -7.12 8.57
C GLN A 109 -14.28 -6.03 9.37
N PHE A 110 -12.96 -6.15 9.55
CA PHE A 110 -12.11 -5.18 10.26
C PHE A 110 -11.31 -4.29 9.31
N VAL A 111 -11.51 -4.45 7.99
CA VAL A 111 -10.86 -3.66 6.95
C VAL A 111 -11.92 -2.91 6.17
N HIS A 112 -11.85 -1.59 6.21
CA HIS A 112 -12.81 -0.70 5.59
C HIS A 112 -12.13 0.01 4.42
N PHE A 113 -12.59 -0.30 3.21
CA PHE A 113 -12.02 0.23 1.98
C PHE A 113 -12.95 1.29 1.36
N PHE A 114 -12.40 2.47 1.12
CA PHE A 114 -13.08 3.61 0.50
C PHE A 114 -12.35 3.98 -0.78
N ASN A 115 -13.09 4.16 -1.88
CA ASN A 115 -12.52 4.61 -3.14
C ASN A 115 -13.06 5.99 -3.49
N GLY A 116 -12.17 6.94 -3.77
CA GLY A 116 -12.52 8.34 -4.02
C GLY A 116 -13.39 8.59 -5.25
N ARG A 117 -13.52 7.62 -6.16
CA ARG A 117 -14.42 7.72 -7.32
C ARG A 117 -15.86 7.36 -7.02
N LEU A 118 -16.11 6.69 -5.89
CA LEU A 118 -17.47 6.37 -5.50
C LEU A 118 -18.10 7.59 -4.81
N GLN A 119 -19.30 7.99 -5.25
CA GLN A 119 -20.04 9.07 -4.61
C GLN A 119 -20.58 8.57 -3.27
N PHE A 120 -20.13 9.19 -2.19
CA PHE A 120 -20.56 8.85 -0.84
C PHE A 120 -21.31 10.02 -0.20
N PRO A 121 -22.51 9.80 0.36
CA PRO A 121 -23.14 10.79 1.25
C PRO A 121 -22.32 10.94 2.53
N LEU A 122 -21.96 12.19 2.90
CA LEU A 122 -21.13 12.51 4.08
C LEU A 122 -21.63 11.84 5.37
N GLU A 123 -22.93 11.90 5.62
CA GLU A 123 -23.56 11.37 6.85
C GLU A 123 -23.31 9.86 7.03
N ARG A 124 -23.33 9.11 5.96
CA ARG A 124 -23.13 7.65 5.99
C ARG A 124 -21.71 7.28 6.44
N HIS A 125 -20.72 8.10 6.15
CA HIS A 125 -19.32 7.83 6.52
C HIS A 125 -19.09 7.94 8.02
N ILE A 126 -19.64 8.97 8.68
CA ILE A 126 -19.48 9.17 10.12
C ILE A 126 -19.99 7.94 10.89
N HIS A 127 -21.18 7.45 10.53
CA HIS A 127 -21.73 6.24 11.14
C HIS A 127 -20.87 5.02 10.86
N THR A 128 -20.34 4.89 9.64
CA THR A 128 -19.47 3.76 9.27
C THR A 128 -18.18 3.73 10.12
N TYR A 129 -17.53 4.87 10.36
CA TYR A 129 -16.31 4.91 11.18
C TYR A 129 -16.60 4.56 12.63
N LYS A 130 -17.66 5.14 13.20
CA LYS A 130 -18.11 4.86 14.56
C LYS A 130 -18.43 3.38 14.75
N ASP A 131 -19.27 2.81 13.88
CA ASP A 131 -19.68 1.40 13.97
C ASP A 131 -18.50 0.45 13.80
N ALA A 132 -17.58 0.77 12.89
CA ALA A 132 -16.38 0.00 12.67
C ALA A 132 -15.47 -0.02 13.92
N LEU A 133 -15.20 1.15 14.50
CA LEU A 133 -14.36 1.28 15.70
C LEU A 133 -15.02 0.69 16.95
N TYR A 134 -16.35 0.80 17.07
CA TYR A 134 -17.11 0.17 18.13
C TYR A 134 -16.99 -1.36 18.07
N ASN A 135 -17.10 -1.92 16.87
CA ASN A 135 -16.98 -3.37 16.66
C ASN A 135 -15.54 -3.87 16.78
N CYS A 136 -14.56 -3.09 16.34
CA CYS A 136 -13.14 -3.42 16.43
C CYS A 136 -12.25 -2.18 16.55
N PRO A 137 -11.69 -1.88 17.73
CA PRO A 137 -10.75 -0.77 17.90
C PRO A 137 -9.49 -0.86 17.03
N TYR A 138 -9.13 -2.07 16.58
CA TYR A 138 -7.97 -2.34 15.70
C TYR A 138 -8.32 -2.28 14.21
N SER A 139 -9.43 -1.66 13.83
CA SER A 139 -9.83 -1.52 12.42
C SER A 139 -8.78 -0.82 11.57
N ILE A 140 -8.66 -1.27 10.32
CA ILE A 140 -7.81 -0.63 9.30
C ILE A 140 -8.72 0.04 8.27
N PHE A 141 -8.53 1.34 8.09
CA PHE A 141 -9.26 2.16 7.11
C PHE A 141 -8.32 2.50 5.95
N ILE A 142 -8.70 2.11 4.74
CA ILE A 142 -7.91 2.35 3.52
C ILE A 142 -8.72 3.26 2.60
N PHE A 143 -8.17 4.44 2.31
CA PHE A 143 -8.76 5.43 1.40
C PHE A 143 -7.95 5.46 0.12
N ASP A 144 -8.48 4.88 -0.95
CA ASP A 144 -7.83 4.86 -2.26
C ASP A 144 -8.29 6.03 -3.13
N GLU A 145 -7.38 6.54 -3.96
CA GLU A 145 -7.61 7.72 -4.80
C GLU A 145 -8.10 8.93 -3.97
N VAL A 146 -7.40 9.21 -2.87
CA VAL A 146 -7.77 10.31 -1.95
C VAL A 146 -7.87 11.65 -2.67
N ASP A 147 -7.08 11.82 -3.73
CA ASP A 147 -7.12 12.97 -4.64
C ASP A 147 -8.47 13.13 -5.38
N LYS A 148 -9.37 12.16 -5.30
CA LYS A 148 -10.72 12.19 -5.89
C LYS A 148 -11.85 12.29 -4.84
N ILE A 149 -11.52 12.26 -3.56
CA ILE A 149 -12.52 12.37 -2.48
C ILE A 149 -13.04 13.80 -2.40
N PRO A 150 -14.37 14.04 -2.37
CA PRO A 150 -14.93 15.38 -2.22
C PRO A 150 -14.49 16.07 -0.92
N ARG A 151 -14.40 17.40 -0.95
CA ARG A 151 -14.18 18.21 0.24
C ARG A 151 -15.20 17.88 1.33
N GLY A 152 -14.78 17.97 2.58
CA GLY A 152 -15.62 17.70 3.74
C GLY A 152 -15.73 16.24 4.13
N VAL A 153 -15.54 15.27 3.21
CA VAL A 153 -15.54 13.84 3.58
C VAL A 153 -14.35 13.53 4.48
N LEU A 154 -13.15 13.99 4.12
CA LEU A 154 -11.95 13.80 4.94
C LEU A 154 -12.01 14.62 6.25
N ASP A 155 -12.72 15.73 6.26
CA ASP A 155 -12.93 16.53 7.47
C ASP A 155 -13.72 15.77 8.54
N THR A 156 -14.59 14.85 8.15
CA THR A 156 -15.30 13.97 9.10
C THR A 156 -14.38 13.02 9.84
N LEU A 157 -13.18 12.76 9.32
CA LEU A 157 -12.17 11.92 9.96
C LEU A 157 -11.36 12.68 11.02
N LYS A 158 -11.24 14.00 10.94
CA LYS A 158 -10.41 14.80 11.86
C LYS A 158 -10.58 14.42 13.32
N PRO A 159 -11.80 14.29 13.86
CA PRO A 159 -11.98 13.93 15.26
C PRO A 159 -11.39 12.56 15.61
N TYR A 160 -11.35 11.61 14.67
CA TYR A 160 -10.83 10.27 14.87
C TYR A 160 -9.31 10.16 14.68
N LEU A 161 -8.69 11.09 13.95
CA LEU A 161 -7.26 11.11 13.68
C LEU A 161 -6.44 11.88 14.73
N ASP A 162 -7.10 12.72 15.53
CA ASP A 162 -6.49 13.61 16.52
C ASP A 162 -6.22 12.93 17.86
N TYR A 163 -5.46 13.61 18.73
CA TYR A 163 -5.12 13.22 20.10
C TYR A 163 -6.35 13.29 21.06
N ARG A 164 -7.45 12.70 20.66
CA ARG A 164 -8.67 12.62 21.46
C ARG A 164 -8.82 11.24 22.06
N PHE A 165 -9.13 11.20 23.34
CA PHE A 165 -9.35 9.95 24.03
C PHE A 165 -10.53 9.17 23.43
N GLU A 166 -11.62 9.88 23.12
CA GLU A 166 -12.87 9.30 22.65
C GLU A 166 -13.62 10.25 21.72
N VAL A 167 -14.22 9.69 20.67
CA VAL A 167 -15.09 10.42 19.74
C VAL A 167 -16.43 9.69 19.64
N GLN A 168 -17.51 10.34 20.06
CA GLN A 168 -18.86 9.77 20.01
C GLN A 168 -18.99 8.38 20.67
N GLY A 169 -18.26 8.12 21.75
CA GLY A 169 -18.30 6.85 22.49
C GLY A 169 -17.36 5.76 21.96
N VAL A 170 -16.43 6.08 21.05
CA VAL A 170 -15.46 5.12 20.54
C VAL A 170 -14.02 5.66 20.57
N GLU A 171 -13.07 4.77 20.84
CA GLU A 171 -11.64 5.05 20.81
C GLU A 171 -11.04 4.68 19.44
N ALA A 172 -10.32 5.62 18.81
CA ALA A 172 -9.64 5.38 17.53
C ALA A 172 -8.13 5.07 17.69
N LYS A 173 -7.55 5.23 18.87
CA LYS A 173 -6.09 5.20 19.11
C LYS A 173 -5.40 3.87 18.73
N LYS A 174 -6.13 2.79 18.52
CA LYS A 174 -5.60 1.48 18.09
C LYS A 174 -5.79 1.21 16.60
N ALA A 175 -6.53 2.07 15.92
CA ALA A 175 -6.81 1.93 14.49
C ALA A 175 -5.62 2.40 13.63
N ILE A 176 -5.64 1.98 12.36
CA ILE A 176 -4.71 2.45 11.34
C ILE A 176 -5.52 3.07 10.20
N PHE A 177 -5.12 4.26 9.78
CA PHE A 177 -5.67 4.95 8.61
C PHE A 177 -4.59 5.04 7.53
N ILE A 178 -4.92 4.61 6.31
CA ILE A 178 -3.99 4.58 5.18
C ILE A 178 -4.62 5.35 4.02
N PHE A 179 -3.98 6.43 3.62
CA PHE A 179 -4.38 7.26 2.49
C PHE A 179 -3.50 6.95 1.29
N LEU A 180 -4.11 6.60 0.14
CA LEU A 180 -3.42 6.30 -1.10
C LEU A 180 -3.71 7.41 -2.11
N SER A 181 -2.69 8.14 -2.51
CA SER A 181 -2.80 9.28 -3.40
C SER A 181 -1.85 9.20 -4.60
N ASN A 182 -2.29 9.76 -5.72
CA ASN A 182 -1.39 10.03 -6.85
C ASN A 182 -0.88 11.47 -6.83
N THR A 183 -1.36 12.30 -5.92
CA THR A 183 -0.90 13.68 -5.73
C THR A 183 0.59 13.70 -5.38
N GLY A 184 1.34 14.67 -5.91
CA GLY A 184 2.78 14.75 -5.72
C GLY A 184 3.60 13.72 -6.52
N SER A 185 2.95 12.82 -7.27
CA SER A 185 3.65 11.77 -8.01
C SER A 185 4.63 12.32 -9.04
N ARG A 186 4.30 13.44 -9.70
CA ARG A 186 5.17 14.12 -10.65
C ARG A 186 6.39 14.72 -9.92
N ALA A 187 6.17 15.43 -8.83
CA ALA A 187 7.23 16.03 -8.06
C ALA A 187 8.19 14.99 -7.45
N ILE A 188 7.65 13.86 -6.94
CA ILE A 188 8.47 12.71 -6.50
C ILE A 188 9.30 12.17 -7.67
N MET A 189 8.73 12.04 -8.87
CA MET A 189 9.45 11.55 -10.04
C MET A 189 10.55 12.51 -10.47
N GLU A 190 10.27 13.82 -10.53
CA GLU A 190 11.24 14.85 -10.90
C GLU A 190 12.39 14.89 -9.90
N LYS A 191 12.09 14.86 -8.59
CA LYS A 191 13.10 14.82 -7.53
C LYS A 191 13.96 13.56 -7.60
N TYR A 192 13.34 12.41 -7.85
CA TYR A 192 14.10 11.16 -8.01
C TYR A 192 14.96 11.17 -9.28
N LEU A 193 14.51 11.81 -10.36
CA LEU A 193 15.28 11.98 -11.59
C LEU A 193 16.55 12.83 -11.37
N GLU A 194 16.49 13.86 -10.52
CA GLU A 194 17.67 14.64 -10.10
C GLU A 194 18.69 13.70 -9.45
N TYR A 195 18.32 12.94 -8.43
CA TYR A 195 19.19 11.98 -7.76
C TYR A 195 19.74 10.90 -8.70
N TRP A 196 18.92 10.41 -9.61
CA TRP A 196 19.33 9.43 -10.62
C TRP A 196 20.42 10.01 -11.55
N ASN A 197 20.27 11.28 -12.00
CA ASN A 197 21.25 11.97 -12.84
C ASN A 197 22.57 12.24 -12.10
N GLU A 198 22.50 12.46 -10.78
CA GLU A 198 23.65 12.63 -9.92
C GLU A 198 24.34 11.29 -9.56
N GLY A 199 23.76 10.16 -9.97
CA GLY A 199 24.30 8.83 -9.68
C GLY A 199 24.10 8.39 -8.22
N ILE A 200 23.17 9.02 -7.49
CA ILE A 200 22.85 8.66 -6.11
C ILE A 200 22.12 7.32 -6.07
N ASP A 201 22.60 6.40 -5.25
CA ASP A 201 21.95 5.10 -5.07
C ASP A 201 20.55 5.25 -4.47
N ARG A 202 19.57 4.63 -5.12
CA ARG A 202 18.19 4.56 -4.66
C ARG A 202 18.05 4.09 -3.21
N ASN A 203 18.91 3.16 -2.77
CA ASN A 203 18.89 2.61 -1.43
C ASN A 203 19.49 3.54 -0.37
N SER A 204 20.19 4.60 -0.77
CA SER A 204 20.76 5.60 0.16
C SER A 204 19.78 6.74 0.47
N LEU A 205 18.65 6.81 -0.23
CA LEU A 205 17.64 7.84 -0.03
C LEU A 205 16.88 7.64 1.28
N SER A 206 16.41 8.73 1.87
CA SER A 206 15.62 8.78 3.10
C SER A 206 14.23 9.40 2.88
N LEU A 207 13.32 9.26 3.84
CA LEU A 207 12.00 9.91 3.78
C LEU A 207 12.14 11.44 3.73
N ASN A 208 13.12 11.99 4.45
CA ASN A 208 13.35 13.43 4.52
C ASN A 208 13.67 14.06 3.16
N ASP A 209 14.27 13.28 2.23
CA ASP A 209 14.59 13.76 0.87
C ASP A 209 13.33 14.08 0.05
N PHE A 210 12.18 13.59 0.47
CA PHE A 210 10.90 13.75 -0.23
C PHE A 210 9.82 14.43 0.60
N ASP A 211 10.02 14.73 1.88
CA ASP A 211 8.98 15.27 2.76
C ASP A 211 8.42 16.60 2.23
N ASP A 212 9.31 17.56 1.93
CA ASP A 212 8.92 18.87 1.38
C ASP A 212 8.24 18.74 0.01
N VAL A 213 8.73 17.82 -0.83
CA VAL A 213 8.18 17.57 -2.16
C VAL A 213 6.77 17.00 -2.08
N ILE A 214 6.53 16.08 -1.16
CA ILE A 214 5.20 15.49 -0.96
C ILE A 214 4.26 16.53 -0.37
N ARG A 215 4.68 17.26 0.66
CA ARG A 215 3.87 18.29 1.30
C ARG A 215 3.50 19.40 0.30
N SER A 216 4.47 19.94 -0.43
CA SER A 216 4.21 20.97 -1.44
C SER A 216 3.39 20.44 -2.60
N GLY A 217 3.68 19.23 -3.12
CA GLY A 217 2.94 18.61 -4.21
C GLY A 217 1.54 18.19 -3.82
N ALA A 218 1.33 17.69 -2.59
CA ALA A 218 0.01 17.37 -2.08
C ALA A 218 -0.88 18.61 -1.96
N PHE A 219 -0.27 19.82 -1.79
CA PHE A 219 -0.98 21.05 -1.47
C PHE A 219 -1.05 22.04 -2.61
N ASN A 220 -0.15 22.00 -3.60
CA ASN A 220 0.01 23.02 -4.62
C ASN A 220 -0.27 22.58 -6.07
N GLU A 221 -0.61 21.31 -6.34
CA GLU A 221 -0.93 20.90 -7.70
C GLU A 221 -2.14 21.67 -8.24
N ASP A 222 -1.82 22.68 -9.07
CA ASP A 222 -2.72 23.39 -9.99
C ASP A 222 -3.85 24.26 -9.43
N GLY A 223 -3.82 24.83 -8.26
CA GLY A 223 -4.75 25.94 -7.87
C GLY A 223 -6.21 25.88 -8.32
N LYS A 224 -6.58 24.88 -9.12
CA LYS A 224 -7.86 24.70 -9.80
C LYS A 224 -8.67 23.49 -9.32
N SER A 225 -8.06 22.54 -8.61
CA SER A 225 -8.79 21.35 -8.18
C SER A 225 -9.36 21.52 -6.76
N ASN A 226 -10.66 21.41 -6.64
CA ASN A 226 -11.39 21.47 -5.37
C ASN A 226 -11.48 20.11 -4.65
N TRP A 227 -10.51 19.20 -4.86
CA TRP A 227 -10.60 17.79 -4.47
C TRP A 227 -9.40 17.34 -3.62
N GLY A 228 -9.62 16.39 -2.73
CA GLY A 228 -8.58 15.66 -2.04
C GLY A 228 -8.02 16.30 -0.76
N LEU A 229 -6.80 15.95 -0.43
CA LEU A 229 -6.07 16.41 0.75
C LEU A 229 -5.79 17.94 0.72
N GLN A 230 -5.87 18.56 -0.46
CA GLN A 230 -5.46 19.94 -0.76
C GLN A 230 -6.19 21.02 0.05
N PHE A 231 -7.26 20.70 0.76
CA PHE A 231 -8.11 21.67 1.43
C PHE A 231 -8.53 21.31 2.85
N SER A 232 -7.95 20.27 3.42
CA SER A 232 -8.15 20.03 4.83
C SER A 232 -6.95 20.58 5.61
N ASP A 233 -6.84 21.92 5.68
CA ASP A 233 -5.74 22.65 6.33
C ASP A 233 -5.30 22.06 7.69
N ASN A 234 -6.16 21.30 8.33
CA ASN A 234 -5.91 20.68 9.63
C ASN A 234 -5.56 19.19 9.58
N ILE A 235 -5.89 18.43 8.51
CA ILE A 235 -5.38 17.07 8.30
C ILE A 235 -3.91 17.18 7.90
N GLU A 236 -3.56 18.23 7.20
CA GLU A 236 -2.32 18.44 6.49
C GLU A 236 -1.09 18.46 7.38
N SER A 237 -1.08 19.24 8.43
CA SER A 237 0.17 19.53 9.11
C SER A 237 0.47 18.64 10.31
N ASN A 238 -0.55 18.06 10.98
CA ASN A 238 -0.33 17.42 12.28
C ASN A 238 -1.02 16.06 12.48
N LEU A 239 -1.87 15.59 11.58
CA LEU A 239 -2.62 14.36 11.76
C LEU A 239 -2.02 13.16 11.01
N ILE A 240 -1.26 13.39 9.94
CA ILE A 240 -0.54 12.33 9.21
C ILE A 240 0.82 12.12 9.88
N ASP A 241 1.07 10.87 10.33
CA ASP A 241 2.32 10.52 11.01
C ASP A 241 3.47 10.33 10.03
N HIS A 242 3.19 9.70 8.88
CA HIS A 242 4.22 9.40 7.89
C HIS A 242 3.71 9.63 6.48
N TYR A 243 4.43 10.48 5.75
CA TYR A 243 4.32 10.62 4.30
C TYR A 243 5.30 9.67 3.63
N ILE A 244 4.81 8.69 2.90
CA ILE A 244 5.61 7.62 2.32
C ILE A 244 5.66 7.78 0.80
N PRO A 245 6.80 8.18 0.21
CA PRO A 245 6.98 8.24 -1.23
C PRO A 245 7.13 6.84 -1.83
N PHE A 246 6.37 6.59 -2.88
CA PHE A 246 6.57 5.45 -3.76
C PHE A 246 7.32 5.92 -5.01
N LEU A 247 8.56 5.54 -5.11
CA LEU A 247 9.47 5.97 -6.18
C LEU A 247 9.05 5.39 -7.53
N PRO A 248 9.31 6.09 -8.66
CA PRO A 248 9.00 5.58 -9.99
C PRO A 248 9.82 4.33 -10.30
N LEU A 249 9.25 3.38 -11.04
CA LEU A 249 9.88 2.09 -11.32
C LEU A 249 10.69 2.14 -12.62
N GLU A 250 11.95 1.77 -12.52
CA GLU A 250 12.87 1.63 -13.65
C GLU A 250 12.65 0.30 -14.41
N LYS A 251 13.32 0.16 -15.56
CA LYS A 251 13.24 -1.06 -16.39
C LYS A 251 13.63 -2.32 -15.60
N SER A 252 14.66 -2.24 -14.77
CA SER A 252 15.10 -3.31 -13.87
C SER A 252 13.98 -3.81 -12.95
N HIS A 253 13.25 -2.89 -12.33
CA HIS A 253 12.14 -3.20 -11.43
C HIS A 253 10.94 -3.80 -12.19
N VAL A 254 10.62 -3.27 -13.37
CA VAL A 254 9.58 -3.82 -14.24
C VAL A 254 9.93 -5.25 -14.67
N ARG A 255 11.20 -5.52 -14.97
CA ARG A 255 11.68 -6.88 -15.28
C ARG A 255 11.43 -7.83 -14.11
N LEU A 256 11.73 -7.41 -12.87
CA LEU A 256 11.45 -8.22 -11.68
C LEU A 256 9.95 -8.50 -11.50
N CYS A 257 9.08 -7.52 -11.78
CA CYS A 257 7.62 -7.75 -11.80
C CYS A 257 7.24 -8.83 -12.81
N ILE A 258 7.78 -8.79 -14.03
CA ILE A 258 7.48 -9.78 -15.07
C ILE A 258 7.95 -11.18 -14.63
N LEU A 259 9.17 -11.28 -14.12
CA LEU A 259 9.73 -12.56 -13.65
C LEU A 259 8.92 -13.13 -12.48
N LYS A 260 8.45 -12.29 -11.57
CA LYS A 260 7.60 -12.69 -10.45
C LYS A 260 6.26 -13.23 -10.92
N GLU A 261 5.61 -12.57 -11.86
CA GLU A 261 4.36 -13.03 -12.45
C GLU A 261 4.53 -14.35 -13.21
N LEU A 262 5.63 -14.53 -13.92
CA LEU A 262 5.95 -15.82 -14.58
C LEU A 262 6.08 -16.94 -13.56
N THR A 263 6.80 -16.71 -12.46
CA THR A 263 6.97 -17.70 -11.39
C THR A 263 5.64 -18.03 -10.70
N TYR A 264 4.82 -17.02 -10.41
CA TYR A 264 3.53 -17.19 -9.75
C TYR A 264 2.53 -17.99 -10.57
N HIS A 265 2.41 -17.70 -11.87
CA HIS A 265 1.41 -18.36 -12.73
C HIS A 265 1.85 -19.70 -13.28
N TYR A 266 3.16 -19.95 -13.37
CA TYR A 266 3.69 -21.12 -14.11
C TYR A 266 4.63 -22.02 -13.29
N GLY A 267 4.91 -21.67 -12.03
CA GLY A 267 5.67 -22.50 -11.07
C GLY A 267 7.16 -22.65 -11.39
N PHE A 268 7.52 -22.74 -12.66
CA PHE A 268 8.89 -22.77 -13.18
C PHE A 268 9.05 -21.72 -14.28
N HIS A 269 10.27 -21.22 -14.44
CA HIS A 269 10.58 -20.31 -15.54
C HIS A 269 10.42 -21.07 -16.86
N PRO A 270 9.55 -20.64 -17.76
CA PRO A 270 9.43 -21.26 -19.07
C PRO A 270 10.73 -21.11 -19.86
N ASP A 271 11.04 -22.05 -20.78
CA ASP A 271 12.25 -22.02 -21.60
C ASP A 271 12.38 -20.73 -22.42
N ASN A 272 11.25 -20.14 -22.82
CA ASN A 272 11.17 -18.89 -23.55
C ASN A 272 10.99 -17.63 -22.67
N LYS A 273 11.45 -17.68 -21.42
CA LYS A 273 11.32 -16.60 -20.44
C LYS A 273 11.76 -15.23 -20.95
N GLU A 274 12.93 -15.17 -21.60
CA GLU A 274 13.49 -13.92 -22.12
C GLU A 274 12.67 -13.36 -23.29
N GLU A 275 12.12 -14.23 -24.12
CA GLU A 275 11.21 -13.83 -25.20
C GLU A 275 9.96 -13.17 -24.63
N ILE A 276 9.34 -13.80 -23.60
CA ILE A 276 8.15 -13.23 -22.94
C ILE A 276 8.48 -11.90 -22.28
N VAL A 277 9.62 -11.79 -21.58
CA VAL A 277 10.07 -10.53 -20.98
C VAL A 277 10.18 -9.43 -22.03
N ASN A 278 10.82 -9.72 -23.17
CA ASN A 278 10.99 -8.76 -24.25
C ASN A 278 9.66 -8.35 -24.90
N GLU A 279 8.74 -9.29 -25.09
CA GLU A 279 7.40 -8.98 -25.62
C GLU A 279 6.59 -8.12 -24.65
N VAL A 280 6.65 -8.37 -23.34
CA VAL A 280 6.01 -7.51 -22.35
C VAL A 280 6.61 -6.10 -22.38
N PHE A 281 7.94 -5.96 -22.47
CA PHE A 281 8.59 -4.65 -22.55
C PHE A 281 8.14 -3.82 -23.76
N LYS A 282 7.80 -4.43 -24.89
CA LYS A 282 7.26 -3.72 -26.06
C LYS A 282 5.91 -3.03 -25.75
N THR A 283 5.20 -3.50 -24.74
CA THR A 283 3.89 -2.95 -24.35
C THR A 283 3.98 -1.92 -23.22
N VAL A 284 5.15 -1.81 -22.55
CA VAL A 284 5.36 -0.87 -21.44
C VAL A 284 5.90 0.45 -21.98
N THR A 285 5.25 1.54 -21.59
CA THR A 285 5.71 2.89 -21.93
C THR A 285 6.62 3.42 -20.83
N PHE A 286 7.72 4.07 -21.25
CA PHE A 286 8.70 4.69 -20.36
C PHE A 286 8.77 6.19 -20.58
N GLY A 287 8.97 6.96 -19.51
CA GLY A 287 9.14 8.41 -19.47
C GLY A 287 10.11 8.81 -18.35
N PRO A 288 10.32 10.12 -18.13
CA PRO A 288 10.02 11.21 -19.07
C PRO A 288 10.89 11.15 -20.34
N LYS A 289 10.59 11.98 -21.32
CA LYS A 289 11.47 12.17 -22.48
C LYS A 289 12.53 13.24 -22.12
N PRO A 290 13.77 13.14 -22.64
CA PRO A 290 14.26 12.14 -23.59
C PRO A 290 14.70 10.81 -22.97
N GLU A 291 14.94 10.72 -21.66
CA GLU A 291 15.64 9.63 -20.96
C GLU A 291 14.87 8.30 -20.97
N LYS A 292 13.55 8.34 -20.89
CA LYS A 292 12.64 7.17 -20.88
C LYS A 292 13.07 6.10 -19.87
N ILE A 293 13.32 6.50 -18.62
CA ILE A 293 13.88 5.65 -17.57
C ILE A 293 12.77 4.93 -16.82
N PHE A 294 11.67 5.63 -16.48
CA PHE A 294 10.65 5.16 -15.56
C PHE A 294 9.41 4.66 -16.30
N SER A 295 8.84 3.54 -15.83
CA SER A 295 7.55 3.06 -16.34
C SER A 295 6.43 4.03 -15.99
N THR A 296 5.64 4.44 -16.98
CA THR A 296 4.49 5.35 -16.77
C THR A 296 3.30 4.72 -16.07
N SER A 297 3.23 3.40 -16.02
CA SER A 297 2.16 2.63 -15.37
C SER A 297 2.66 1.66 -14.29
N GLY A 298 3.96 1.75 -13.94
CA GLY A 298 4.58 0.83 -12.99
C GLY A 298 4.39 -0.63 -13.42
N CYS A 299 4.03 -1.49 -12.48
CA CYS A 299 3.75 -2.91 -12.73
C CYS A 299 2.25 -3.23 -12.89
N LYS A 300 1.36 -2.24 -12.95
CA LYS A 300 -0.10 -2.44 -12.88
C LYS A 300 -0.67 -3.39 -13.95
N ARG A 301 -0.08 -3.41 -15.16
CA ARG A 301 -0.59 -4.21 -16.29
C ARG A 301 0.21 -5.48 -16.54
N ILE A 302 1.29 -5.70 -15.81
CA ILE A 302 2.24 -6.78 -16.08
C ILE A 302 1.59 -8.16 -15.95
N SER A 303 0.82 -8.39 -14.88
CA SER A 303 0.15 -9.67 -14.64
C SER A 303 -0.72 -10.11 -15.83
N GLN A 304 -1.58 -9.20 -16.31
CA GLN A 304 -2.46 -9.48 -17.46
C GLN A 304 -1.69 -9.71 -18.76
N GLN A 305 -0.63 -8.94 -18.99
CA GLN A 305 0.21 -9.07 -20.19
C GLN A 305 0.97 -10.40 -20.21
N VAL A 306 1.57 -10.77 -19.09
CA VAL A 306 2.25 -12.06 -18.93
C VAL A 306 1.26 -13.22 -19.14
N ALA A 307 0.09 -13.19 -18.48
CA ALA A 307 -0.92 -14.22 -18.63
C ALA A 307 -1.35 -14.41 -20.11
N THR A 308 -1.56 -13.29 -20.83
CA THR A 308 -1.94 -13.31 -22.24
C THR A 308 -0.86 -13.94 -23.11
N LEU A 309 0.41 -13.53 -22.93
CA LEU A 309 1.51 -14.02 -23.76
C LEU A 309 1.80 -15.50 -23.52
N VAL A 310 1.76 -15.95 -22.28
CA VAL A 310 1.97 -17.37 -21.97
C VAL A 310 0.82 -18.23 -22.48
N THR A 311 -0.42 -17.77 -22.39
CA THR A 311 -1.55 -18.48 -23.00
C THR A 311 -1.34 -18.63 -24.51
N LYS A 312 -0.89 -17.55 -25.18
CA LYS A 312 -0.61 -17.56 -26.62
C LYS A 312 0.54 -18.51 -27.00
N SER A 313 1.61 -18.57 -26.20
CA SER A 313 2.73 -19.49 -26.46
C SER A 313 2.30 -20.95 -26.32
N LYS A 314 1.53 -21.29 -25.27
CA LYS A 314 0.97 -22.64 -25.09
C LYS A 314 0.01 -23.06 -26.21
N TRP A 315 -0.69 -22.13 -26.81
CA TRP A 315 -1.60 -22.41 -27.92
C TRP A 315 -0.81 -22.74 -29.21
N ARG A 316 0.27 -21.97 -29.50
CA ARG A 316 1.14 -22.21 -30.65
C ARG A 316 1.80 -23.59 -30.61
N SER A 317 2.38 -23.95 -29.47
CA SER A 317 3.02 -25.27 -29.28
C SER A 317 2.06 -26.45 -29.43
N LYS A 318 0.76 -26.27 -29.25
CA LYS A 318 -0.27 -27.32 -29.50
C LYS A 318 -0.77 -27.37 -30.92
N SER A 319 -0.62 -26.31 -31.72
CA SER A 319 -1.03 -26.26 -33.11
C SER A 319 0.09 -26.71 -34.09
N GLU A 320 1.29 -26.93 -33.57
CA GLU A 320 2.46 -27.44 -34.31
C GLU A 320 2.68 -28.94 -34.11
N LEU A 321 1.83 -29.62 -33.31
CA LEU A 321 1.74 -31.06 -33.13
C LEU A 321 0.52 -31.65 -33.85
#